data_008c8b9c1ecdfa47d9800a18c7dbe7d4
#
_entry.id   008c8b9c1ecdfa47d9800a18c7dbe7d4
#
_cell.length_a   1.000
_cell.length_b   1.000
_cell.length_c   1.000
_cell.angle_alpha   90.00
_cell.angle_beta   90.00
_cell.angle_gamma   90.00
#
_symmetry.space_group_name_H-M   'P 1'
#
loop_
_entity.id
_entity.type
_entity.pdbx_description
1 polymer ?
#
loop_
_entity_poly.entity_id
_entity_poly.type
_entity_poly.pdbx_seq_one_letter_code
_entity_poly.pdbx_strand_id
1 'polypeptide(L)'
;MIEVRGLTKRYGKVVAVDDLTFAVRPGEVTGFLGPNGAGKSTTLRLILGLDAASSGTATVGGRPYSAQPAPLRAVGALLDAGAVLPSRTARHHLLALAACNGIPRGRVAAVLAEVGLEGVARRRAGTYSLGMRQRLGIAAALLGDPPVLVFDEPLNGLDPEGIVWIRGLMRRMAAEGRAVLMSSHLMSEMELTADHLIVIGRGRLIADTAMAAFIDAHSGREVLVRGPRVESLRRMLAPAAEVRTDGADGLVVTGMDAAGIGALAAAGGVELHELTPRQPSLERAFMDLTRDALEYHTEKETDS
;
A
#
# COMPACT_ATOMS: atom_id res chain seq x y z
N MET A 1 -6.79 16.85 -1.15
CA MET A 1 -7.57 15.77 -1.80
C MET A 1 -7.01 15.52 -3.19
N ILE A 2 -6.86 14.26 -3.62
CA ILE A 2 -6.63 13.85 -5.00
C ILE A 2 -7.94 13.32 -5.55
N GLU A 3 -8.30 13.68 -6.78
CA GLU A 3 -9.45 13.13 -7.50
C GLU A 3 -8.98 12.59 -8.86
N VAL A 4 -9.34 11.35 -9.13
CA VAL A 4 -9.07 10.64 -10.39
C VAL A 4 -10.41 10.25 -10.99
N ARG A 5 -10.66 10.60 -12.27
CA ARG A 5 -11.94 10.36 -12.94
C ARG A 5 -11.73 9.82 -14.35
N GLY A 6 -12.16 8.60 -14.59
CA GLY A 6 -12.07 7.92 -15.90
C GLY A 6 -10.65 7.84 -16.45
N LEU A 7 -9.64 7.80 -15.58
CA LEU A 7 -8.24 7.93 -15.96
C LEU A 7 -7.79 6.71 -16.74
N THR A 8 -7.29 6.94 -17.97
CA THR A 8 -6.82 5.88 -18.85
C THR A 8 -5.44 6.23 -19.41
N LYS A 9 -4.55 5.25 -19.48
CA LYS A 9 -3.25 5.35 -20.10
C LYS A 9 -2.96 4.17 -21.01
N ARG A 10 -2.63 4.48 -22.26
CA ARG A 10 -2.21 3.50 -23.27
C ARG A 10 -0.78 3.79 -23.71
N TYR A 11 0.04 2.76 -23.81
CA TYR A 11 1.35 2.77 -24.43
C TYR A 11 1.29 1.88 -25.67
N GLY A 12 1.04 2.47 -26.83
CA GLY A 12 0.75 1.72 -28.05
C GLY A 12 -0.48 0.82 -27.88
N LYS A 13 -0.28 -0.49 -27.95
CA LYS A 13 -1.35 -1.50 -27.79
C LYS A 13 -1.61 -1.87 -26.32
N VAL A 14 -0.70 -1.53 -25.40
CA VAL A 14 -0.81 -1.91 -23.98
C VAL A 14 -1.61 -0.87 -23.22
N VAL A 15 -2.65 -1.30 -22.53
CA VAL A 15 -3.44 -0.47 -21.63
C VAL A 15 -2.87 -0.66 -20.22
N ALA A 16 -2.15 0.34 -19.72
CA ALA A 16 -1.52 0.31 -18.42
C ALA A 16 -2.46 0.77 -17.30
N VAL A 17 -3.39 1.66 -17.61
CA VAL A 17 -4.46 2.16 -16.73
C VAL A 17 -5.73 2.25 -17.57
N ASP A 18 -6.84 1.73 -17.04
CA ASP A 18 -8.10 1.58 -17.78
C ASP A 18 -9.28 2.04 -16.91
N ASP A 19 -9.78 3.24 -17.21
CA ASP A 19 -10.98 3.85 -16.62
C ASP A 19 -10.95 3.93 -15.07
N LEU A 20 -9.80 4.30 -14.47
CA LEU A 20 -9.70 4.45 -13.03
C LEU A 20 -10.46 5.68 -12.52
N THR A 21 -11.31 5.46 -11.51
CA THR A 21 -12.03 6.51 -10.79
C THR A 21 -11.94 6.25 -9.30
N PHE A 22 -11.31 7.17 -8.54
CA PHE A 22 -11.17 7.12 -7.08
C PHE A 22 -10.80 8.48 -6.50
N ALA A 23 -10.86 8.60 -5.17
CA ALA A 23 -10.43 9.80 -4.46
C ALA A 23 -9.57 9.48 -3.24
N VAL A 24 -8.53 10.31 -2.99
CA VAL A 24 -7.72 10.29 -1.76
C VAL A 24 -8.11 11.47 -0.89
N ARG A 25 -8.61 11.18 0.30
CA ARG A 25 -9.18 12.17 1.20
C ARG A 25 -8.16 12.72 2.18
N PRO A 26 -8.32 13.98 2.63
CA PRO A 26 -7.56 14.52 3.75
C PRO A 26 -7.86 13.76 5.05
N GLY A 27 -6.86 13.66 5.92
CA GLY A 27 -7.03 13.09 7.26
C GLY A 27 -6.86 11.59 7.34
N GLU A 28 -6.56 10.93 6.21
CA GLU A 28 -6.36 9.48 6.16
C GLU A 28 -5.12 9.10 5.35
N VAL A 29 -4.57 7.92 5.66
CA VAL A 29 -3.56 7.25 4.84
C VAL A 29 -4.30 6.30 3.90
N THR A 30 -4.25 6.57 2.61
CA THR A 30 -4.81 5.70 1.57
C THR A 30 -3.72 4.80 1.00
N GLY A 31 -3.89 3.49 1.14
CA GLY A 31 -3.05 2.46 0.53
C GLY A 31 -3.47 2.19 -0.91
N PHE A 32 -2.51 2.22 -1.83
CA PHE A 32 -2.71 1.89 -3.24
C PHE A 32 -2.08 0.54 -3.55
N LEU A 33 -2.90 -0.50 -3.57
CA LEU A 33 -2.50 -1.90 -3.60
C LEU A 33 -2.75 -2.52 -4.97
N GLY A 34 -1.92 -3.45 -5.37
CA GLY A 34 -2.06 -4.23 -6.60
C GLY A 34 -0.79 -5.01 -6.92
N PRO A 35 -0.86 -6.07 -7.72
CA PRO A 35 0.31 -6.83 -8.13
C PRO A 35 1.29 -5.99 -8.95
N ASN A 36 2.50 -6.52 -9.17
CA ASN A 36 3.45 -5.89 -10.09
C ASN A 36 2.85 -5.83 -11.50
N GLY A 37 3.00 -4.69 -12.17
CA GLY A 37 2.40 -4.45 -13.47
C GLY A 37 0.91 -4.05 -13.44
N ALA A 38 0.27 -3.93 -12.27
CA ALA A 38 -1.13 -3.52 -12.15
C ALA A 38 -1.42 -2.07 -12.56
N GLY A 39 -0.37 -1.24 -12.77
CA GLY A 39 -0.52 0.17 -13.16
C GLY A 39 -0.29 1.17 -12.03
N LYS A 40 0.16 0.75 -10.83
CA LYS A 40 0.35 1.64 -9.66
C LYS A 40 1.25 2.84 -9.98
N SER A 41 2.51 2.60 -10.30
CA SER A 41 3.47 3.69 -10.59
C SER A 41 3.04 4.54 -11.78
N THR A 42 2.41 3.93 -12.80
CA THR A 42 1.84 4.67 -13.93
C THR A 42 0.76 5.64 -13.45
N THR A 43 -0.16 5.18 -12.60
CA THR A 43 -1.22 6.02 -12.03
C THR A 43 -0.64 7.18 -11.21
N LEU A 44 0.36 6.92 -10.36
CA LEU A 44 1.02 7.97 -9.58
C LEU A 44 1.71 9.01 -10.49
N ARG A 45 2.36 8.56 -11.58
CA ARG A 45 2.97 9.45 -12.57
C ARG A 45 1.95 10.32 -13.31
N LEU A 46 0.76 9.76 -13.61
CA LEU A 46 -0.35 10.51 -14.24
C LEU A 46 -0.90 11.56 -13.27
N ILE A 47 -1.09 11.22 -11.99
CA ILE A 47 -1.55 12.18 -10.95
C ILE A 47 -0.57 13.35 -10.83
N LEU A 48 0.73 13.08 -10.91
CA LEU A 48 1.81 14.08 -10.82
C LEU A 48 2.12 14.75 -12.17
N GLY A 49 1.37 14.46 -13.25
CA GLY A 49 1.57 15.06 -14.56
C GLY A 49 2.93 14.76 -15.20
N LEU A 50 3.61 13.71 -14.73
CA LEU A 50 4.89 13.23 -15.32
C LEU A 50 4.66 12.46 -16.62
N ASP A 51 3.47 11.88 -16.76
CA ASP A 51 2.97 11.27 -17.99
C ASP A 51 1.62 11.89 -18.36
N ALA A 52 1.34 12.03 -19.65
CA ALA A 52 0.04 12.49 -20.14
C ALA A 52 -0.96 11.34 -20.14
N ALA A 53 -2.16 11.54 -19.63
CA ALA A 53 -3.26 10.59 -19.76
C ALA A 53 -3.70 10.45 -21.22
N SER A 54 -4.18 9.26 -21.60
CA SER A 54 -4.84 9.04 -22.90
C SER A 54 -6.29 9.56 -22.87
N SER A 55 -6.96 9.43 -21.73
CA SER A 55 -8.27 10.02 -21.46
C SER A 55 -8.49 10.14 -19.95
N GLY A 56 -9.55 10.85 -19.55
CA GLY A 56 -9.87 11.10 -18.14
C GLY A 56 -9.01 12.20 -17.53
N THR A 57 -9.12 12.38 -16.21
CA THR A 57 -8.47 13.47 -15.48
C THR A 57 -7.95 13.02 -14.13
N ALA A 58 -6.85 13.64 -13.68
CA ALA A 58 -6.37 13.57 -12.32
C ALA A 58 -6.11 14.99 -11.80
N THR A 59 -6.65 15.32 -10.64
CA THR A 59 -6.52 16.65 -10.03
C THR A 59 -6.07 16.56 -8.58
N VAL A 60 -5.36 17.60 -8.13
CA VAL A 60 -5.00 17.82 -6.73
C VAL A 60 -5.56 19.16 -6.31
N GLY A 61 -6.42 19.16 -5.28
CA GLY A 61 -7.13 20.38 -4.87
C GLY A 61 -7.96 21.00 -6.00
N GLY A 62 -8.55 20.16 -6.87
CA GLY A 62 -9.38 20.59 -8.00
C GLY A 62 -8.63 21.07 -9.24
N ARG A 63 -7.29 21.01 -9.26
CA ARG A 63 -6.45 21.42 -10.41
C ARG A 63 -5.49 20.32 -10.84
N PRO A 64 -5.20 20.15 -12.13
CA PRO A 64 -4.11 19.30 -12.56
C PRO A 64 -2.78 19.72 -11.92
N TYR A 65 -1.92 18.76 -11.59
CA TYR A 65 -0.64 19.07 -10.94
C TYR A 65 0.23 20.02 -11.80
N SER A 66 0.24 19.83 -13.12
CA SER A 66 0.98 20.69 -14.06
C SER A 66 0.49 22.15 -14.09
N ALA A 67 -0.74 22.42 -13.63
CA ALA A 67 -1.32 23.77 -13.53
C ALA A 67 -1.18 24.40 -12.13
N GLN A 68 -0.46 23.73 -11.21
CA GLN A 68 -0.22 24.26 -9.86
C GLN A 68 0.81 25.40 -9.92
N PRO A 69 0.53 26.58 -9.33
CA PRO A 69 1.46 27.71 -9.35
C PRO A 69 2.72 27.46 -8.48
N ALA A 70 2.61 26.62 -7.49
CA ALA A 70 3.70 26.21 -6.62
C ALA A 70 3.61 24.69 -6.35
N PRO A 71 4.09 23.85 -7.29
CA PRO A 71 3.85 22.40 -7.26
C PRO A 71 4.28 21.73 -5.96
N LEU A 72 5.47 22.04 -5.42
CA LEU A 72 5.94 21.45 -4.15
C LEU A 72 5.15 21.89 -2.92
N ARG A 73 4.38 22.97 -3.01
CA ARG A 73 3.44 23.39 -1.94
C ARG A 73 2.08 22.72 -2.09
N ALA A 74 1.75 22.19 -3.25
CA ALA A 74 0.51 21.47 -3.50
C ALA A 74 0.65 19.96 -3.22
N VAL A 75 1.78 19.37 -3.67
CA VAL A 75 2.05 17.94 -3.51
C VAL A 75 3.51 17.71 -3.18
N GLY A 76 3.77 16.91 -2.15
CA GLY A 76 5.05 16.27 -1.91
C GLY A 76 5.05 14.85 -2.44
N ALA A 77 6.03 14.49 -3.27
CA ALA A 77 6.06 13.16 -3.86
C ALA A 77 7.44 12.50 -3.71
N LEU A 78 7.44 11.20 -3.46
CA LEU A 78 8.58 10.31 -3.54
C LEU A 78 8.22 9.15 -4.47
N LEU A 79 8.73 9.16 -5.69
CA LEU A 79 8.56 8.07 -6.67
C LEU A 79 9.82 7.22 -6.81
N ASP A 80 11.00 7.80 -6.57
CA ASP A 80 12.28 7.12 -6.66
C ASP A 80 13.28 7.76 -5.69
N ALA A 81 13.72 6.99 -4.71
CA ALA A 81 14.75 7.42 -3.75
C ALA A 81 16.13 7.61 -4.41
N GLY A 82 16.35 7.04 -5.60
CA GLY A 82 17.56 7.17 -6.39
C GLY A 82 17.65 8.47 -7.21
N ALA A 83 16.57 9.24 -7.33
CA ALA A 83 16.48 10.42 -8.19
C ALA A 83 17.32 11.63 -7.72
N VAL A 84 18.23 11.46 -6.77
CA VAL A 84 19.13 12.50 -6.26
C VAL A 84 20.49 12.38 -6.95
N LEU A 85 21.03 13.49 -7.47
CA LEU A 85 22.38 13.53 -8.04
C LEU A 85 23.43 13.09 -6.99
N PRO A 86 24.18 11.99 -7.22
CA PRO A 86 25.11 11.43 -6.23
C PRO A 86 26.20 12.39 -5.77
N SER A 87 26.61 13.31 -6.63
CA SER A 87 27.64 14.32 -6.34
C SER A 87 27.15 15.47 -5.46
N ARG A 88 25.83 15.67 -5.34
CA ARG A 88 25.23 16.73 -4.53
C ARG A 88 25.15 16.33 -3.06
N THR A 89 25.34 17.28 -2.15
CA THR A 89 25.03 17.03 -0.74
C THR A 89 23.51 17.12 -0.51
N ALA A 90 22.99 16.42 0.51
CA ALA A 90 21.57 16.48 0.84
C ALA A 90 21.10 17.93 1.05
N ARG A 91 21.88 18.74 1.79
CA ARG A 91 21.58 20.16 2.01
C ARG A 91 21.49 20.94 0.70
N HIS A 92 22.46 20.76 -0.22
CA HIS A 92 22.45 21.49 -1.50
C HIS A 92 21.34 21.01 -2.42
N HIS A 93 20.98 19.71 -2.38
CA HIS A 93 19.83 19.19 -3.12
C HIS A 93 18.54 19.89 -2.68
N LEU A 94 18.25 19.93 -1.38
CA LEU A 94 17.05 20.56 -0.84
C LEU A 94 17.07 22.10 -1.03
N LEU A 95 18.23 22.76 -0.93
CA LEU A 95 18.34 24.19 -1.21
C LEU A 95 18.03 24.53 -2.67
N ALA A 96 18.45 23.68 -3.62
CA ALA A 96 18.12 23.86 -5.02
C ALA A 96 16.61 23.74 -5.26
N LEU A 97 15.97 22.70 -4.70
CA LEU A 97 14.52 22.54 -4.77
C LEU A 97 13.77 23.71 -4.12
N ALA A 98 14.22 24.16 -2.96
CA ALA A 98 13.64 25.30 -2.26
C ALA A 98 13.72 26.58 -3.11
N ALA A 99 14.89 26.86 -3.71
CA ALA A 99 15.10 28.04 -4.55
C ALA A 99 14.19 28.03 -5.80
N CYS A 100 14.06 26.88 -6.48
CA CYS A 100 13.20 26.74 -7.66
C CYS A 100 11.70 26.89 -7.33
N ASN A 101 11.29 26.71 -6.08
CA ASN A 101 9.87 26.75 -5.69
C ASN A 101 9.52 27.89 -4.72
N GLY A 102 10.42 28.86 -4.55
CA GLY A 102 10.19 30.00 -3.66
C GLY A 102 9.99 29.61 -2.18
N ILE A 103 10.65 28.53 -1.73
CA ILE A 103 10.56 28.04 -0.35
C ILE A 103 11.69 28.65 0.48
N PRO A 104 11.40 29.16 1.69
CA PRO A 104 12.44 29.75 2.55
C PRO A 104 13.57 28.78 2.90
N ARG A 105 14.81 29.24 2.88
CA ARG A 105 16.02 28.41 3.17
C ARG A 105 15.97 27.75 4.55
N GLY A 106 15.32 28.38 5.52
CA GLY A 106 15.16 27.83 6.87
C GLY A 106 14.37 26.50 6.90
N ARG A 107 13.44 26.30 5.96
CA ARG A 107 12.67 25.05 5.85
C ARG A 107 13.57 23.83 5.56
N VAL A 108 14.71 24.03 4.87
CA VAL A 108 15.67 22.95 4.59
C VAL A 108 16.25 22.36 5.87
N ALA A 109 16.60 23.19 6.86
CA ALA A 109 17.09 22.69 8.14
C ALA A 109 16.00 21.92 8.90
N ALA A 110 14.77 22.43 8.90
CA ALA A 110 13.64 21.80 9.57
C ALA A 110 13.34 20.40 9.00
N VAL A 111 13.23 20.24 7.67
CA VAL A 111 12.94 18.92 7.07
C VAL A 111 14.11 17.94 7.23
N LEU A 112 15.37 18.41 7.24
CA LEU A 112 16.52 17.54 7.51
C LEU A 112 16.51 17.01 8.95
N ALA A 113 16.13 17.83 9.92
CA ALA A 113 15.95 17.41 11.31
C ALA A 113 14.78 16.42 11.43
N GLU A 114 13.65 16.72 10.78
CA GLU A 114 12.45 15.88 10.80
C GLU A 114 12.72 14.45 10.30
N VAL A 115 13.59 14.29 9.29
CA VAL A 115 13.94 12.97 8.75
C VAL A 115 15.22 12.38 9.37
N GLY A 116 15.85 13.05 10.35
CA GLY A 116 17.05 12.58 11.04
C GLY A 116 18.33 12.62 10.20
N LEU A 117 18.44 13.53 9.23
CA LEU A 117 19.61 13.68 8.35
C LEU A 117 20.46 14.92 8.63
N GLU A 118 20.17 15.69 9.68
CA GLU A 118 20.90 16.94 9.99
C GLU A 118 22.40 16.75 10.17
N GLY A 119 22.81 15.70 10.92
CA GLY A 119 24.23 15.40 11.21
C GLY A 119 25.03 15.00 9.97
N VAL A 120 24.37 14.56 8.90
CA VAL A 120 25.00 14.09 7.65
C VAL A 120 24.64 14.95 6.44
N ALA A 121 23.93 16.05 6.63
CA ALA A 121 23.38 16.91 5.57
C ALA A 121 24.44 17.47 4.59
N ARG A 122 25.71 17.59 5.03
CA ARG A 122 26.85 18.07 4.21
C ARG A 122 27.56 16.94 3.44
N ARG A 123 27.23 15.67 3.70
CA ARG A 123 27.81 14.54 2.96
C ARG A 123 27.12 14.43 1.59
N ARG A 124 27.85 13.89 0.59
CA ARG A 124 27.30 13.64 -0.75
C ARG A 124 26.24 12.53 -0.70
N ALA A 125 25.12 12.70 -1.40
CA ALA A 125 24.03 11.74 -1.45
C ALA A 125 24.47 10.37 -2.00
N GLY A 126 25.47 10.31 -2.88
CA GLY A 126 26.06 9.08 -3.37
C GLY A 126 26.69 8.19 -2.28
N THR A 127 27.03 8.77 -1.10
CA THR A 127 27.57 8.01 0.05
C THR A 127 26.48 7.55 1.02
N TYR A 128 25.23 7.85 0.76
CA TYR A 128 24.10 7.49 1.60
C TYR A 128 23.73 6.02 1.43
N SER A 129 23.34 5.37 2.52
CA SER A 129 22.65 4.08 2.45
C SER A 129 21.30 4.23 1.72
N LEU A 130 20.68 3.13 1.33
CA LEU A 130 19.35 3.15 0.71
C LEU A 130 18.33 3.85 1.62
N GLY A 131 18.30 3.51 2.91
CA GLY A 131 17.41 4.16 3.88
C GLY A 131 17.67 5.66 4.06
N MET A 132 18.94 6.09 4.01
CA MET A 132 19.28 7.54 4.05
C MET A 132 18.81 8.26 2.77
N ARG A 133 18.89 7.62 1.59
CA ARG A 133 18.34 8.18 0.34
C ARG A 133 16.82 8.28 0.40
N GLN A 134 16.16 7.25 0.94
CA GLN A 134 14.72 7.26 1.17
C GLN A 134 14.30 8.44 2.07
N ARG A 135 14.97 8.60 3.21
CA ARG A 135 14.75 9.75 4.12
C ARG A 135 15.00 11.11 3.42
N LEU A 136 15.99 11.20 2.54
CA LEU A 136 16.25 12.43 1.77
C LEU A 136 15.13 12.71 0.75
N GLY A 137 14.61 11.68 0.09
CA GLY A 137 13.44 11.80 -0.80
C GLY A 137 12.19 12.27 -0.05
N ILE A 138 11.95 11.73 1.15
CA ILE A 138 10.88 12.17 2.04
C ILE A 138 11.09 13.64 2.47
N ALA A 139 12.32 14.05 2.82
CA ALA A 139 12.64 15.45 3.13
C ALA A 139 12.31 16.37 1.94
N ALA A 140 12.58 15.94 0.72
CA ALA A 140 12.21 16.68 -0.49
C ALA A 140 10.70 16.78 -0.66
N ALA A 141 9.95 15.69 -0.39
CA ALA A 141 8.49 15.68 -0.42
C ALA A 141 7.87 16.62 0.63
N LEU A 142 8.45 16.70 1.83
CA LEU A 142 7.97 17.56 2.92
C LEU A 142 8.43 19.02 2.80
N LEU A 143 9.32 19.35 1.88
CA LEU A 143 10.00 20.65 1.81
C LEU A 143 9.02 21.81 1.64
N GLY A 144 8.00 21.64 0.79
CA GLY A 144 6.96 22.63 0.47
C GLY A 144 5.84 22.73 1.50
N ASP A 145 5.85 21.89 2.53
CA ASP A 145 4.77 21.73 3.51
C ASP A 145 3.40 21.45 2.85
N PRO A 146 3.33 20.45 1.94
CA PRO A 146 2.15 20.24 1.10
C PRO A 146 1.00 19.58 1.86
N PRO A 147 -0.27 19.89 1.49
CA PRO A 147 -1.44 19.21 2.04
C PRO A 147 -1.68 17.80 1.45
N VAL A 148 -0.92 17.42 0.43
CA VAL A 148 -1.01 16.12 -0.23
C VAL A 148 0.36 15.48 -0.34
N LEU A 149 0.48 14.22 0.05
CA LEU A 149 1.69 13.42 -0.03
C LEU A 149 1.45 12.17 -0.86
N VAL A 150 2.39 11.86 -1.76
CA VAL A 150 2.34 10.70 -2.66
C VAL A 150 3.65 9.93 -2.55
N PHE A 151 3.59 8.67 -2.12
CA PHE A 151 4.75 7.83 -1.91
C PHE A 151 4.63 6.53 -2.71
N ASP A 152 5.57 6.28 -3.61
CA ASP A 152 5.67 5.01 -4.35
C ASP A 152 6.67 4.11 -3.64
N GLU A 153 6.19 2.99 -3.08
CA GLU A 153 6.97 1.98 -2.37
C GLU A 153 7.91 2.57 -1.28
N PRO A 154 7.43 3.44 -0.38
CA PRO A 154 8.29 4.19 0.53
C PRO A 154 9.00 3.33 1.57
N LEU A 155 8.56 2.09 1.78
CA LEU A 155 9.10 1.15 2.77
C LEU A 155 10.27 0.33 2.23
N ASN A 156 10.48 0.33 0.91
CA ASN A 156 11.50 -0.49 0.28
C ASN A 156 12.91 -0.11 0.71
N GLY A 157 13.65 -1.13 1.16
CA GLY A 157 15.05 -0.98 1.54
C GLY A 157 15.28 -0.24 2.85
N LEU A 158 14.25 -0.09 3.67
CA LEU A 158 14.38 0.35 5.05
C LEU A 158 14.60 -0.86 5.99
N ASP A 159 15.34 -0.62 7.05
CA ASP A 159 15.41 -1.52 8.19
C ASP A 159 14.11 -1.45 9.03
N PRO A 160 13.89 -2.36 9.98
CA PRO A 160 12.68 -2.38 10.80
C PRO A 160 12.43 -1.06 11.54
N GLU A 161 13.48 -0.38 12.00
CA GLU A 161 13.36 0.92 12.67
C GLU A 161 12.91 2.01 11.67
N GLY A 162 13.45 2.00 10.46
CA GLY A 162 13.05 2.89 9.38
C GLY A 162 11.58 2.69 8.96
N ILE A 163 11.10 1.45 8.92
CA ILE A 163 9.69 1.13 8.62
C ILE A 163 8.77 1.71 9.71
N VAL A 164 9.09 1.48 10.98
CA VAL A 164 8.32 2.05 12.11
C VAL A 164 8.30 3.58 12.06
N TRP A 165 9.45 4.19 11.76
CA TRP A 165 9.57 5.63 11.66
C TRP A 165 8.70 6.22 10.55
N ILE A 166 8.75 5.67 9.31
CA ILE A 166 7.98 6.23 8.18
C ILE A 166 6.49 6.00 8.35
N ARG A 167 6.08 4.85 8.91
CA ARG A 167 4.68 4.59 9.27
C ARG A 167 4.17 5.64 10.26
N GLY A 168 4.94 5.93 11.32
CA GLY A 168 4.62 6.99 12.28
C GLY A 168 4.56 8.37 11.63
N LEU A 169 5.45 8.67 10.67
CA LEU A 169 5.43 9.91 9.91
C LEU A 169 4.13 10.04 9.09
N MET A 170 3.78 9.03 8.28
CA MET A 170 2.58 9.07 7.44
C MET A 170 1.30 9.24 8.27
N ARG A 171 1.18 8.52 9.40
CA ARG A 171 0.04 8.66 10.31
C ARG A 171 -0.04 10.03 10.96
N ARG A 172 1.09 10.63 11.36
CA ARG A 172 1.11 12.02 11.85
C ARG A 172 0.66 13.00 10.78
N MET A 173 1.17 12.87 9.54
CA MET A 173 0.77 13.75 8.43
C MET A 173 -0.74 13.65 8.15
N ALA A 174 -1.31 12.45 8.17
CA ALA A 174 -2.75 12.27 8.05
C ALA A 174 -3.51 12.89 9.23
N ALA A 175 -3.07 12.68 10.46
CA ALA A 175 -3.67 13.29 11.66
C ALA A 175 -3.63 14.83 11.65
N GLU A 176 -2.65 15.44 10.97
CA GLU A 176 -2.59 16.88 10.70
C GLU A 176 -3.59 17.34 9.61
N GLY A 177 -4.38 16.44 9.05
CA GLY A 177 -5.36 16.72 8.00
C GLY A 177 -4.81 16.64 6.58
N ARG A 178 -3.61 16.13 6.35
CA ARG A 178 -3.08 15.93 4.99
C ARG A 178 -3.67 14.68 4.35
N ALA A 179 -3.75 14.65 3.03
CA ALA A 179 -4.07 13.47 2.27
C ALA A 179 -2.76 12.71 1.96
N VAL A 180 -2.66 11.45 2.38
CA VAL A 180 -1.47 10.62 2.16
C VAL A 180 -1.85 9.44 1.27
N LEU A 181 -1.23 9.33 0.10
CA LEU A 181 -1.34 8.18 -0.81
C LEU A 181 -0.02 7.42 -0.81
N MET A 182 -0.05 6.14 -0.46
CA MET A 182 1.13 5.29 -0.52
C MET A 182 0.87 4.01 -1.32
N SER A 183 1.78 3.65 -2.21
CA SER A 183 1.79 2.31 -2.79
C SER A 183 2.65 1.38 -1.94
N SER A 184 2.30 0.11 -1.88
CA SER A 184 3.14 -0.95 -1.34
C SER A 184 2.76 -2.30 -1.92
N HIS A 185 3.72 -3.23 -1.96
CA HIS A 185 3.50 -4.65 -2.17
C HIS A 185 3.60 -5.44 -0.85
N LEU A 186 4.00 -4.81 0.25
CA LEU A 186 4.07 -5.39 1.59
C LEU A 186 2.72 -5.23 2.29
N MET A 187 1.88 -6.25 2.21
CA MET A 187 0.49 -6.19 2.68
C MET A 187 0.39 -6.04 4.19
N SER A 188 1.26 -6.72 4.96
CA SER A 188 1.32 -6.58 6.42
C SER A 188 1.64 -5.14 6.87
N GLU A 189 2.54 -4.46 6.16
CA GLU A 189 2.85 -3.06 6.45
C GLU A 189 1.74 -2.10 6.01
N MET A 190 1.06 -2.44 4.91
CA MET A 190 -0.11 -1.70 4.44
C MET A 190 -1.24 -1.77 5.46
N GLU A 191 -1.55 -2.95 5.98
CA GLU A 191 -2.56 -3.19 7.02
C GLU A 191 -2.28 -2.38 8.29
N LEU A 192 -1.00 -2.29 8.68
CA LEU A 192 -0.57 -1.51 9.85
C LEU A 192 -0.56 0.00 9.62
N THR A 193 -0.64 0.49 8.38
CA THR A 193 -0.39 1.89 8.04
C THR A 193 -1.62 2.60 7.49
N ALA A 194 -2.35 1.96 6.57
CA ALA A 194 -3.43 2.59 5.82
C ALA A 194 -4.78 2.50 6.55
N ASP A 195 -5.57 3.54 6.43
CA ASP A 195 -6.95 3.61 6.93
C ASP A 195 -7.94 3.22 5.83
N HIS A 196 -7.58 3.48 4.58
CA HIS A 196 -8.38 3.25 3.37
C HIS A 196 -7.58 2.52 2.31
N LEU A 197 -8.22 1.68 1.52
CA LEU A 197 -7.60 0.91 0.45
C LEU A 197 -8.21 1.24 -0.90
N ILE A 198 -7.34 1.40 -1.88
CA ILE A 198 -7.65 1.36 -3.30
C ILE A 198 -6.89 0.18 -3.90
N VAL A 199 -7.62 -0.84 -4.33
CA VAL A 199 -7.03 -2.05 -4.92
C VAL A 199 -7.20 -2.00 -6.43
N ILE A 200 -6.10 -2.19 -7.16
CA ILE A 200 -6.14 -2.24 -8.62
C ILE A 200 -5.56 -3.56 -9.17
N GLY A 201 -6.11 -3.99 -10.31
CA GLY A 201 -5.60 -5.11 -11.07
C GLY A 201 -5.74 -4.87 -12.57
N ARG A 202 -4.69 -5.12 -13.33
CA ARG A 202 -4.68 -4.91 -14.80
C ARG A 202 -5.13 -3.52 -15.23
N GLY A 203 -4.75 -2.50 -14.48
CA GLY A 203 -5.10 -1.11 -14.74
C GLY A 203 -6.50 -0.70 -14.31
N ARG A 204 -7.32 -1.58 -13.74
CA ARG A 204 -8.70 -1.33 -13.32
C ARG A 204 -8.86 -1.31 -11.82
N LEU A 205 -9.83 -0.56 -11.35
CA LEU A 205 -10.24 -0.55 -9.94
C LEU A 205 -10.93 -1.87 -9.59
N ILE A 206 -10.48 -2.51 -8.50
CA ILE A 206 -11.09 -3.72 -7.95
C ILE A 206 -11.86 -3.39 -6.68
N ALA A 207 -11.26 -2.58 -5.78
CA ALA A 207 -11.90 -2.14 -4.54
C ALA A 207 -11.47 -0.71 -4.17
N ASP A 208 -12.39 0.03 -3.56
CA ASP A 208 -12.20 1.37 -2.98
C ASP A 208 -13.00 1.39 -1.67
N THR A 209 -12.33 1.12 -0.53
CA THR A 209 -13.02 0.85 0.73
C THR A 209 -12.12 1.09 1.94
N ALA A 210 -12.72 1.24 3.13
CA ALA A 210 -11.97 1.29 4.38
C ALA A 210 -11.22 -0.03 4.63
N MET A 211 -10.00 0.04 5.19
CA MET A 211 -9.15 -1.12 5.49
C MET A 211 -9.91 -2.18 6.30
N ALA A 212 -10.54 -1.77 7.40
CA ALA A 212 -11.28 -2.69 8.25
C ALA A 212 -12.42 -3.41 7.49
N ALA A 213 -13.20 -2.65 6.71
CA ALA A 213 -14.29 -3.21 5.91
C ALA A 213 -13.79 -4.19 4.84
N PHE A 214 -12.61 -3.92 4.24
CA PHE A 214 -12.01 -4.83 3.27
C PHE A 214 -11.60 -6.16 3.92
N ILE A 215 -10.95 -6.09 5.06
CA ILE A 215 -10.53 -7.27 5.83
C ILE A 215 -11.76 -8.07 6.26
N ASP A 216 -12.76 -7.43 6.85
CA ASP A 216 -13.99 -8.09 7.32
C ASP A 216 -14.78 -8.78 6.19
N ALA A 217 -14.82 -8.17 5.01
CA ALA A 217 -15.57 -8.69 3.86
C ALA A 217 -14.92 -9.91 3.20
N HIS A 218 -13.57 -9.98 3.23
CA HIS A 218 -12.81 -10.99 2.49
C HIS A 218 -12.08 -12.01 3.38
N SER A 219 -12.08 -11.82 4.69
CA SER A 219 -11.52 -12.76 5.63
C SER A 219 -12.64 -13.45 6.39
N GLY A 220 -13.07 -14.59 5.88
CA GLY A 220 -13.93 -15.50 6.65
C GLY A 220 -13.29 -15.77 8.02
N ARG A 221 -14.10 -15.83 9.08
CA ARG A 221 -13.62 -16.27 10.40
C ARG A 221 -13.18 -17.72 10.26
N GLU A 222 -11.89 -17.93 10.08
CA GLU A 222 -11.31 -19.25 9.97
C GLU A 222 -10.71 -19.68 11.29
N VAL A 223 -10.85 -20.97 11.57
CA VAL A 223 -10.20 -21.60 12.74
C VAL A 223 -9.32 -22.73 12.25
N LEU A 224 -8.03 -22.67 12.57
CA LEU A 224 -7.11 -23.78 12.39
C LEU A 224 -7.31 -24.80 13.49
N VAL A 225 -7.50 -26.05 13.10
CA VAL A 225 -7.68 -27.19 13.99
C VAL A 225 -6.65 -28.23 13.65
N ARG A 226 -5.89 -28.73 14.62
CA ARG A 226 -4.98 -29.86 14.43
C ARG A 226 -5.25 -30.95 15.46
N GLY A 227 -5.06 -32.19 15.05
CA GLY A 227 -5.21 -33.32 15.93
C GLY A 227 -5.10 -34.67 15.21
N PRO A 228 -4.96 -35.76 15.95
CA PRO A 228 -4.67 -37.09 15.38
C PRO A 228 -5.87 -37.70 14.61
N ARG A 229 -7.08 -37.23 14.87
CA ARG A 229 -8.34 -37.75 14.27
C ARG A 229 -9.14 -36.65 13.56
N VAL A 230 -8.47 -35.75 12.86
CA VAL A 230 -9.09 -34.59 12.17
C VAL A 230 -10.13 -35.00 11.14
N GLU A 231 -10.00 -36.17 10.49
CA GLU A 231 -10.97 -36.65 9.51
C GLU A 231 -12.34 -37.02 10.17
N SER A 232 -12.34 -37.48 11.41
CA SER A 232 -13.56 -37.66 12.17
C SER A 232 -14.22 -36.33 12.50
N LEU A 233 -13.44 -35.34 12.88
CA LEU A 233 -13.92 -33.98 13.14
C LEU A 233 -14.44 -33.32 11.85
N ARG A 234 -13.79 -33.53 10.72
CA ARG A 234 -14.24 -33.00 9.40
C ARG A 234 -15.67 -33.46 9.09
N ARG A 235 -15.96 -34.75 9.32
CA ARG A 235 -17.32 -35.29 9.08
C ARG A 235 -18.38 -34.68 10.02
N MET A 236 -18.00 -34.33 11.25
CA MET A 236 -18.91 -33.69 12.19
C MET A 236 -19.15 -32.21 11.87
N LEU A 237 -18.15 -31.52 11.32
CA LEU A 237 -18.22 -30.10 10.99
C LEU A 237 -18.86 -29.83 9.62
N ALA A 238 -18.70 -30.74 8.65
CA ALA A 238 -19.14 -30.56 7.27
C ALA A 238 -20.63 -30.16 7.08
N PRO A 239 -21.60 -30.57 7.94
CA PRO A 239 -22.98 -30.12 7.82
C PRO A 239 -23.22 -28.66 8.21
N ALA A 240 -22.31 -28.04 8.99
CA ALA A 240 -22.52 -26.72 9.61
C ALA A 240 -21.44 -25.69 9.25
N ALA A 241 -20.33 -26.12 8.62
CA ALA A 241 -19.20 -25.27 8.31
C ALA A 241 -18.49 -25.74 7.02
N GLU A 242 -17.83 -24.82 6.35
CA GLU A 242 -16.90 -25.15 5.27
C GLU A 242 -15.58 -25.64 5.87
N VAL A 243 -15.10 -26.80 5.43
CA VAL A 243 -13.92 -27.44 6.00
C VAL A 243 -12.92 -27.79 4.90
N ARG A 244 -11.73 -27.21 4.96
CA ARG A 244 -10.60 -27.49 4.07
C ARG A 244 -9.48 -28.22 4.84
N THR A 245 -8.78 -29.13 4.18
CA THR A 245 -7.63 -29.82 4.75
C THR A 245 -6.39 -28.91 4.74
N ASP A 246 -5.62 -28.91 5.84
CA ASP A 246 -4.36 -28.18 6.02
C ASP A 246 -3.25 -29.16 6.45
N GLY A 247 -2.61 -29.80 5.47
CA GLY A 247 -1.65 -30.86 5.74
C GLY A 247 -2.31 -32.21 6.11
N ALA A 248 -1.56 -33.07 6.74
CA ALA A 248 -2.02 -34.43 7.09
C ALA A 248 -2.88 -34.49 8.37
N ASP A 249 -2.69 -33.55 9.28
CA ASP A 249 -3.24 -33.51 10.63
C ASP A 249 -4.03 -32.24 10.96
N GLY A 250 -4.30 -31.40 9.94
CA GLY A 250 -4.94 -30.10 10.08
C GLY A 250 -6.17 -29.89 9.25
N LEU A 251 -7.09 -29.09 9.76
CA LEU A 251 -8.27 -28.54 9.07
C LEU A 251 -8.31 -27.03 9.24
N VAL A 252 -8.78 -26.36 8.21
CA VAL A 252 -9.23 -24.96 8.30
C VAL A 252 -10.74 -24.94 8.18
N VAL A 253 -11.40 -24.44 9.21
CA VAL A 253 -12.85 -24.39 9.34
C VAL A 253 -13.33 -22.96 9.18
N THR A 254 -14.25 -22.72 8.24
CA THR A 254 -14.87 -21.41 7.98
C THR A 254 -16.35 -21.46 8.32
N GLY A 255 -16.88 -20.43 8.96
CA GLY A 255 -18.30 -20.33 9.31
C GLY A 255 -18.66 -20.81 10.73
N MET A 256 -17.69 -21.30 11.49
CA MET A 256 -17.89 -21.69 12.89
C MET A 256 -16.75 -21.12 13.76
N ASP A 257 -17.07 -20.66 14.96
CA ASP A 257 -16.07 -20.16 15.90
C ASP A 257 -15.34 -21.30 16.65
N ALA A 258 -14.21 -20.99 17.26
CA ALA A 258 -13.42 -21.95 18.00
C ALA A 258 -14.19 -22.62 19.17
N ALA A 259 -15.09 -21.88 19.81
CA ALA A 259 -15.90 -22.42 20.91
C ALA A 259 -16.85 -23.51 20.40
N GLY A 260 -17.53 -23.27 19.29
CA GLY A 260 -18.42 -24.24 18.64
C GLY A 260 -17.68 -25.49 18.15
N ILE A 261 -16.50 -25.29 17.52
CA ILE A 261 -15.64 -26.40 17.06
C ILE A 261 -15.16 -27.22 18.26
N GLY A 262 -14.71 -26.54 19.34
CA GLY A 262 -14.27 -27.21 20.56
C GLY A 262 -15.36 -28.03 21.24
N ALA A 263 -16.59 -27.51 21.29
CA ALA A 263 -17.75 -28.22 21.84
C ALA A 263 -18.09 -29.49 21.02
N LEU A 264 -18.09 -29.39 19.67
CA LEU A 264 -18.31 -30.55 18.79
C LEU A 264 -17.20 -31.59 18.95
N ALA A 265 -15.94 -31.18 18.99
CA ALA A 265 -14.81 -32.08 19.20
C ALA A 265 -14.91 -32.82 20.53
N ALA A 266 -15.25 -32.12 21.62
CA ALA A 266 -15.46 -32.71 22.94
C ALA A 266 -16.63 -33.71 22.94
N ALA A 267 -17.76 -33.36 22.34
CA ALA A 267 -18.92 -34.25 22.24
C ALA A 267 -18.61 -35.52 21.44
N GLY A 268 -17.76 -35.41 20.39
CA GLY A 268 -17.32 -36.54 19.57
C GLY A 268 -16.11 -37.29 20.11
N GLY A 269 -15.57 -36.92 21.29
CA GLY A 269 -14.38 -37.53 21.86
C GLY A 269 -13.13 -37.36 20.96
N VAL A 270 -13.06 -36.29 20.17
CA VAL A 270 -11.92 -36.00 19.29
C VAL A 270 -10.88 -35.16 20.03
N GLU A 271 -9.68 -35.67 20.13
CA GLU A 271 -8.55 -34.97 20.70
C GLU A 271 -8.07 -33.84 19.77
N LEU A 272 -7.87 -32.65 20.31
CA LEU A 272 -7.33 -31.49 19.61
C LEU A 272 -5.96 -31.14 20.18
N HIS A 273 -4.97 -30.96 19.29
CA HIS A 273 -3.65 -30.45 19.64
C HIS A 273 -3.57 -28.93 19.45
N GLU A 274 -4.37 -28.40 18.53
CA GLU A 274 -4.46 -26.97 18.25
C GLU A 274 -5.89 -26.59 17.88
N LEU A 275 -6.34 -25.44 18.38
CA LEU A 275 -7.60 -24.81 18.06
C LEU A 275 -7.38 -23.29 18.06
N THR A 276 -6.92 -22.76 16.94
CA THR A 276 -6.47 -21.37 16.86
C THR A 276 -7.33 -20.58 15.88
N PRO A 277 -8.09 -19.57 16.35
CA PRO A 277 -8.73 -18.63 15.44
C PRO A 277 -7.67 -17.91 14.60
N ARG A 278 -7.78 -18.00 13.28
CA ARG A 278 -6.92 -17.23 12.38
C ARG A 278 -7.45 -15.82 12.31
N GLN A 279 -6.59 -14.86 12.61
CA GLN A 279 -6.93 -13.46 12.45
C GLN A 279 -7.14 -13.13 10.96
N PRO A 280 -8.19 -12.38 10.63
CA PRO A 280 -8.33 -11.80 9.31
C PRO A 280 -7.08 -11.00 8.96
N SER A 281 -6.58 -11.12 7.72
CA SER A 281 -5.42 -10.35 7.27
C SER A 281 -5.66 -9.80 5.86
N LEU A 282 -5.07 -8.63 5.59
CA LEU A 282 -5.11 -8.01 4.28
C LEU A 282 -4.53 -8.94 3.19
N GLU A 283 -3.46 -9.67 3.51
CA GLU A 283 -2.81 -10.57 2.56
C GLU A 283 -3.78 -11.65 2.06
N ARG A 284 -4.53 -12.24 2.97
CA ARG A 284 -5.51 -13.27 2.64
C ARG A 284 -6.67 -12.70 1.86
N ALA A 285 -7.25 -11.59 2.33
CA ALA A 285 -8.31 -10.88 1.65
C ALA A 285 -7.93 -10.52 0.20
N PHE A 286 -6.70 -10.07 0.01
CA PHE A 286 -6.17 -9.74 -1.31
C PHE A 286 -5.96 -10.96 -2.19
N MET A 287 -5.41 -12.06 -1.64
CA MET A 287 -5.21 -13.32 -2.38
C MET A 287 -6.52 -13.91 -2.86
N ASP A 288 -7.56 -13.91 -2.02
CA ASP A 288 -8.89 -14.40 -2.38
C ASP A 288 -9.51 -13.55 -3.49
N LEU A 289 -9.40 -12.23 -3.40
CA LEU A 289 -9.92 -11.29 -4.41
C LEU A 289 -9.18 -11.38 -5.75
N THR A 290 -7.88 -11.66 -5.74
CA THR A 290 -7.05 -11.68 -6.95
C THR A 290 -6.95 -13.07 -7.57
N ARG A 291 -7.37 -14.13 -6.89
CA ARG A 291 -7.38 -15.50 -7.41
C ARG A 291 -8.15 -15.58 -8.72
N ASP A 292 -9.36 -15.05 -8.75
CA ASP A 292 -10.20 -15.02 -9.97
C ASP A 292 -9.58 -14.16 -11.09
N ALA A 293 -8.78 -13.14 -10.72
CA ALA A 293 -8.08 -12.30 -11.69
C ALA A 293 -6.80 -12.94 -12.25
N LEU A 294 -6.22 -13.95 -11.56
CA LEU A 294 -5.00 -14.66 -11.95
C LEU A 294 -5.28 -15.98 -12.66
N GLU A 295 -6.34 -16.72 -12.31
CA GLU A 295 -6.68 -18.02 -12.91
C GLU A 295 -7.00 -17.96 -14.41
N TYR A 296 -7.42 -16.81 -14.93
CA TYR A 296 -7.64 -16.61 -16.37
C TYR A 296 -6.35 -16.62 -17.24
N HIS A 297 -5.15 -16.74 -16.67
CA HIS A 297 -3.90 -16.79 -17.46
C HIS A 297 -3.44 -18.19 -17.82
N THR A 298 -3.87 -19.22 -17.10
CA THR A 298 -3.44 -20.62 -17.36
C THR A 298 -4.19 -21.27 -18.53
N GLU A 299 -5.37 -20.78 -18.90
CA GLU A 299 -6.17 -21.38 -19.98
C GLU A 299 -5.83 -20.87 -21.40
N LYS A 300 -5.05 -19.79 -21.53
CA LYS A 300 -4.69 -19.23 -22.85
C LYS A 300 -3.30 -19.61 -23.38
N GLU A 301 -2.47 -20.26 -22.59
CA GLU A 301 -1.14 -20.75 -23.05
C GLU A 301 -1.14 -22.22 -23.51
N THR A 302 -2.25 -22.91 -23.42
CA THR A 302 -2.38 -24.32 -23.89
C THR A 302 -2.99 -24.47 -25.27
N ASP A 303 -3.33 -23.38 -25.97
CA ASP A 303 -3.90 -23.42 -27.34
C ASP A 303 -3.08 -22.49 -28.27
N SER A 304 -1.79 -22.82 -28.47
CA SER A 304 -1.00 -22.28 -29.61
C SER A 304 0.11 -23.24 -30.00
#